data_8348c2eb052c5362bfbf0444e496ff2a
#
_entry.id   8348c2eb052c5362bfbf0444e496ff2a
#
_cell.length_a   1.000
_cell.length_b   1.000
_cell.length_c   1.000
_cell.angle_alpha   90.00
_cell.angle_beta   90.00
_cell.angle_gamma   90.00
#
_symmetry.space_group_name_H-M   'P 1'
#
loop_
_entity.id
_entity.type
_entity.pdbx_description
1 polymer ?
#
loop_
_entity_poly.entity_id
_entity_poly.type
_entity_poly.pdbx_seq_one_letter_code
_entity_poly.pdbx_strand_id
1 'polypeptide(L)'
;MIFKYRWVIATAIVIGFSVYLYQEFKLQASFVKKVEIDEALSHSLQTSNAVKHTSIAAVPAFIFEQETKPHIALGLRLFLDPQLSSNGAVSCESCHHIYDNGAEDIAVSTGVKGAGNRNSPTVFNIGLNTRFFWDGRANSLHEQIDGPIHNPLEMNSNWDDIVVRLSSQTSYQSAFAEHYDEGITEDTIKDALITFMLQLNTPDAPFDKYLQGDTSAMSPAATLGWQKFQSLGCIYCHQGRNVGGNLFQKFGSVESVEALNADLGRYHQTNDISDKYVYRVPSLRNVALTAPYFHDGRAQSLEEAVLVMAKVQLGKDLEATSLIELVAFLDSLTAPKPPILKELSK
;
A
#
# COMPACT_ATOMS: atom_id res chain seq x y z
N MET A 1 -4.56 -73.65 43.07
CA MET A 1 -5.16 -72.39 42.51
C MET A 1 -4.13 -71.31 42.13
N ILE A 2 -2.91 -71.37 42.67
CA ILE A 2 -1.87 -70.32 42.46
C ILE A 2 -1.21 -70.36 41.06
N PHE A 3 -1.14 -71.53 40.40
CA PHE A 3 -0.47 -71.68 39.07
C PHE A 3 -1.25 -71.12 37.91
N LYS A 4 -2.57 -71.03 37.96
CA LYS A 4 -3.36 -70.41 36.84
C LYS A 4 -3.24 -68.92 36.78
N TYR A 5 -3.04 -68.18 37.84
CA TYR A 5 -2.90 -66.71 37.84
C TYR A 5 -1.54 -66.23 37.28
N ARG A 6 -0.48 -67.05 37.46
CA ARG A 6 0.85 -66.68 36.95
C ARG A 6 0.90 -66.57 35.39
N TRP A 7 0.18 -67.47 34.70
CA TRP A 7 0.10 -67.46 33.26
C TRP A 7 -0.74 -66.27 32.71
N VAL A 8 -1.81 -65.93 33.37
CA VAL A 8 -2.66 -64.77 32.97
C VAL A 8 -1.91 -63.48 33.14
N ILE A 9 -1.15 -63.28 34.20
CA ILE A 9 -0.33 -62.05 34.41
C ILE A 9 0.80 -62.00 33.42
N ALA A 10 1.51 -63.10 33.13
CA ALA A 10 2.58 -63.12 32.14
C ALA A 10 2.06 -62.79 30.74
N THR A 11 0.87 -63.32 30.36
CA THR A 11 0.28 -63.02 29.05
C THR A 11 -0.16 -61.55 28.95
N ALA A 12 -0.74 -60.97 30.02
CA ALA A 12 -1.13 -59.58 30.05
C ALA A 12 0.07 -58.63 29.94
N ILE A 13 1.21 -58.96 30.58
CA ILE A 13 2.44 -58.17 30.48
C ILE A 13 3.02 -58.22 29.05
N VAL A 14 3.04 -59.39 28.41
CA VAL A 14 3.51 -59.57 27.04
C VAL A 14 2.63 -58.77 26.05
N ILE A 15 1.32 -58.84 26.21
CA ILE A 15 0.39 -58.08 25.35
C ILE A 15 0.56 -56.56 25.59
N GLY A 16 0.66 -56.10 26.84
CA GLY A 16 0.91 -54.69 27.16
C GLY A 16 2.21 -54.17 26.58
N PHE A 17 3.29 -54.95 26.66
CA PHE A 17 4.58 -54.61 26.10
C PHE A 17 4.57 -54.59 24.55
N SER A 18 3.85 -55.53 23.94
CA SER A 18 3.69 -55.54 22.47
C SER A 18 2.86 -54.36 21.97
N VAL A 19 1.84 -53.92 22.67
CA VAL A 19 1.05 -52.73 22.33
C VAL A 19 1.88 -51.48 22.52
N TYR A 20 2.68 -51.40 23.58
CA TYR A 20 3.60 -50.27 23.81
C TYR A 20 4.64 -50.15 22.68
N LEU A 21 5.31 -51.26 22.33
CA LEU A 21 6.28 -51.27 21.22
C LEU A 21 5.64 -50.93 19.89
N TYR A 22 4.42 -51.34 19.63
CA TYR A 22 3.68 -50.99 18.42
C TYR A 22 3.34 -49.50 18.35
N GLN A 23 2.97 -48.88 19.49
CA GLN A 23 2.71 -47.45 19.58
C GLN A 23 3.99 -46.62 19.39
N GLU A 24 5.10 -47.03 20.03
CA GLU A 24 6.41 -46.40 19.83
C GLU A 24 6.88 -46.49 18.36
N PHE A 25 6.74 -47.67 17.74
CA PHE A 25 7.07 -47.87 16.33
C PHE A 25 6.21 -46.95 15.39
N LYS A 26 4.92 -46.82 15.70
CA LYS A 26 4.01 -45.95 14.95
C LYS A 26 4.36 -44.46 15.12
N LEU A 27 4.75 -44.06 16.32
CA LEU A 27 5.22 -42.71 16.62
C LEU A 27 6.54 -42.40 15.89
N GLN A 28 7.51 -43.31 15.92
CA GLN A 28 8.77 -43.18 15.19
C GLN A 28 8.55 -43.14 13.68
N ALA A 29 7.70 -44.01 13.14
CA ALA A 29 7.40 -44.00 11.69
C ALA A 29 6.71 -42.70 11.24
N SER A 30 5.84 -42.12 12.08
CA SER A 30 5.19 -40.84 11.82
C SER A 30 6.17 -39.68 11.92
N PHE A 31 7.12 -39.75 12.84
CA PHE A 31 8.18 -38.73 12.99
C PHE A 31 9.16 -38.75 11.81
N VAL A 32 9.63 -39.94 11.39
CA VAL A 32 10.50 -40.10 10.21
C VAL A 32 9.81 -39.59 8.96
N LYS A 33 8.53 -39.91 8.75
CA LYS A 33 7.76 -39.43 7.61
C LYS A 33 7.60 -37.90 7.61
N LYS A 34 7.45 -37.30 8.80
CA LYS A 34 7.38 -35.85 8.94
C LYS A 34 8.72 -35.18 8.63
N VAL A 35 9.84 -35.77 9.09
CA VAL A 35 11.20 -35.27 8.80
C VAL A 35 11.50 -35.38 7.30
N GLU A 36 11.17 -36.48 6.64
CA GLU A 36 11.33 -36.65 5.19
C GLU A 36 10.51 -35.64 4.38
N ILE A 37 9.27 -35.32 4.85
CA ILE A 37 8.44 -34.29 4.21
C ILE A 37 9.06 -32.89 4.40
N ASP A 38 9.55 -32.59 5.60
CA ASP A 38 10.19 -31.29 5.90
C ASP A 38 11.52 -31.14 5.12
N GLU A 39 12.31 -32.19 4.96
CA GLU A 39 13.51 -32.19 4.12
C GLU A 39 13.19 -32.07 2.63
N ALA A 40 12.18 -32.79 2.14
CA ALA A 40 11.73 -32.68 0.75
C ALA A 40 11.16 -31.28 0.45
N LEU A 41 10.43 -30.69 1.41
CA LEU A 41 9.91 -29.34 1.32
C LEU A 41 11.05 -28.30 1.35
N SER A 42 12.04 -28.45 2.23
CA SER A 42 13.21 -27.60 2.31
C SER A 42 14.08 -27.69 1.04
N HIS A 43 14.24 -28.91 0.49
CA HIS A 43 14.97 -29.14 -0.75
C HIS A 43 14.21 -28.58 -1.97
N SER A 44 12.87 -28.71 -2.01
CA SER A 44 12.05 -28.10 -3.07
C SER A 44 12.05 -26.56 -2.99
N LEU A 45 12.15 -26.00 -1.78
CA LEU A 45 12.32 -24.56 -1.54
C LEU A 45 13.74 -24.07 -1.91
N GLN A 46 14.77 -24.90 -1.74
CA GLN A 46 16.14 -24.59 -2.12
C GLN A 46 16.42 -24.79 -3.61
N THR A 47 15.76 -25.74 -4.28
CA THR A 47 15.90 -26.01 -5.72
C THR A 47 14.97 -25.15 -6.58
N SER A 48 13.97 -24.50 -5.99
CA SER A 48 13.28 -23.42 -6.67
C SER A 48 14.20 -22.20 -6.73
N ASN A 49 15.16 -22.23 -7.66
CA ASN A 49 15.85 -21.04 -8.12
C ASN A 49 14.81 -19.96 -8.34
N ALA A 50 14.89 -18.91 -7.51
CA ALA A 50 14.03 -17.74 -7.55
C ALA A 50 12.56 -18.12 -7.76
N VAL A 51 11.84 -18.46 -6.69
CA VAL A 51 10.44 -18.09 -6.64
C VAL A 51 10.43 -16.60 -6.94
N LYS A 52 10.22 -16.24 -8.21
CA LYS A 52 9.81 -14.90 -8.57
C LYS A 52 8.64 -14.63 -7.64
N HIS A 53 8.83 -13.78 -6.64
CA HIS A 53 7.74 -13.38 -5.77
C HIS A 53 6.71 -12.74 -6.67
N THR A 54 5.75 -13.53 -7.15
CA THR A 54 4.65 -13.11 -8.01
C THR A 54 3.77 -12.05 -7.33
N SER A 55 4.00 -11.85 -6.03
CA SER A 55 3.35 -10.82 -5.21
C SER A 55 3.86 -9.40 -5.43
N ILE A 56 5.06 -9.21 -6.01
CA ILE A 56 5.61 -7.89 -6.34
C ILE A 56 5.99 -7.88 -7.82
N ALA A 57 5.55 -6.87 -8.54
CA ALA A 57 5.83 -6.68 -9.96
C ALA A 57 6.23 -5.22 -10.24
N ALA A 58 6.97 -5.00 -11.32
CA ALA A 58 7.30 -3.68 -11.80
C ALA A 58 6.05 -2.86 -12.15
N VAL A 59 6.14 -1.55 -11.99
CA VAL A 59 5.13 -0.62 -12.52
C VAL A 59 5.10 -0.79 -14.05
N PRO A 60 3.93 -0.87 -14.69
CA PRO A 60 3.85 -1.00 -16.14
C PRO A 60 4.56 0.15 -16.85
N ALA A 61 5.17 -0.17 -17.99
CA ALA A 61 5.70 0.86 -18.86
C ALA A 61 4.60 1.88 -19.23
N PHE A 62 4.98 3.14 -19.34
CA PHE A 62 4.08 4.19 -19.78
C PHE A 62 3.70 3.97 -21.26
N ILE A 63 2.41 3.88 -21.52
CA ILE A 63 1.85 3.85 -22.87
C ILE A 63 0.93 5.05 -23.00
N PHE A 64 1.13 5.85 -24.03
CA PHE A 64 0.38 7.06 -24.27
C PHE A 64 -0.16 7.07 -25.70
N GLU A 65 -1.48 7.17 -25.80
CA GLU A 65 -2.18 7.32 -27.07
C GLU A 65 -2.51 8.80 -27.28
N GLN A 66 -2.04 9.36 -28.38
CA GLN A 66 -2.15 10.80 -28.65
C GLN A 66 -3.61 11.29 -28.72
N GLU A 67 -4.51 10.41 -29.14
CA GLU A 67 -5.94 10.68 -29.25
C GLU A 67 -6.61 10.89 -27.88
N THR A 68 -6.04 10.32 -26.82
CA THR A 68 -6.57 10.48 -25.45
C THR A 68 -6.07 11.75 -24.76
N LYS A 69 -5.10 12.45 -25.36
CA LYS A 69 -4.48 13.66 -24.77
C LYS A 69 -5.48 14.73 -24.35
N PRO A 70 -6.47 15.13 -25.19
CA PRO A 70 -7.42 16.17 -24.80
C PRO A 70 -8.26 15.80 -23.58
N HIS A 71 -8.68 14.54 -23.47
CA HIS A 71 -9.46 14.03 -22.34
C HIS A 71 -8.62 14.03 -21.04
N ILE A 72 -7.38 13.55 -21.09
CA ILE A 72 -6.45 13.57 -19.95
C ILE A 72 -6.13 15.04 -19.56
N ALA A 73 -5.99 15.94 -20.51
CA ALA A 73 -5.76 17.35 -20.26
C ALA A 73 -6.94 18.04 -19.56
N LEU A 74 -8.19 17.64 -19.89
CA LEU A 74 -9.38 18.08 -19.15
C LEU A 74 -9.31 17.66 -17.69
N GLY A 75 -8.93 16.41 -17.41
CA GLY A 75 -8.74 15.91 -16.04
C GLY A 75 -7.63 16.65 -15.30
N LEU A 76 -6.49 16.92 -15.93
CA LEU A 76 -5.43 17.75 -15.35
C LEU A 76 -5.95 19.16 -15.03
N ARG A 77 -6.67 19.80 -15.96
CA ARG A 77 -7.24 21.12 -15.73
C ARG A 77 -8.16 21.15 -14.52
N LEU A 78 -9.02 20.14 -14.36
CA LEU A 78 -9.89 19.99 -13.17
C LEU A 78 -9.07 19.77 -11.90
N PHE A 79 -8.03 18.94 -11.95
CA PHE A 79 -7.16 18.66 -10.80
C PHE A 79 -6.46 19.93 -10.27
N LEU A 80 -6.12 20.85 -11.17
CA LEU A 80 -5.49 22.14 -10.85
C LEU A 80 -6.49 23.24 -10.50
N ASP A 81 -7.80 23.04 -10.74
CA ASP A 81 -8.78 24.12 -10.63
C ASP A 81 -9.29 24.31 -9.20
N PRO A 82 -8.98 25.43 -8.53
CA PRO A 82 -9.49 25.70 -7.19
C PRO A 82 -11.01 25.97 -7.15
N GLN A 83 -11.67 26.18 -8.29
CA GLN A 83 -13.12 26.35 -8.36
C GLN A 83 -13.91 25.08 -7.95
N LEU A 84 -13.26 23.94 -7.82
CA LEU A 84 -13.88 22.76 -7.24
C LEU A 84 -14.14 22.93 -5.72
N SER A 85 -13.42 23.82 -5.05
CA SER A 85 -13.69 24.15 -3.62
C SER A 85 -14.75 25.27 -3.47
N SER A 86 -15.37 25.31 -2.29
CA SER A 86 -16.46 26.29 -2.03
C SER A 86 -15.99 27.74 -1.99
N ASN A 87 -14.72 27.98 -1.68
CA ASN A 87 -14.13 29.33 -1.61
C ASN A 87 -13.27 29.68 -2.82
N GLY A 88 -13.10 28.75 -3.78
CA GLY A 88 -12.27 28.97 -4.96
C GLY A 88 -10.77 29.08 -4.67
N ALA A 89 -10.28 28.52 -3.56
CA ALA A 89 -8.88 28.64 -3.15
C ALA A 89 -8.13 27.32 -3.00
N VAL A 90 -8.85 26.19 -2.97
CA VAL A 90 -8.26 24.84 -2.75
C VAL A 90 -8.54 23.97 -3.96
N SER A 91 -7.50 23.43 -4.58
CA SER A 91 -7.56 22.42 -5.64
C SER A 91 -7.00 21.09 -5.15
N CYS A 92 -7.06 20.03 -5.96
CA CYS A 92 -6.37 18.76 -5.65
C CYS A 92 -4.84 18.97 -5.56
N GLU A 93 -4.28 19.83 -6.45
CA GLU A 93 -2.86 20.20 -6.42
C GLU A 93 -2.43 20.88 -5.12
N SER A 94 -3.35 21.54 -4.41
CA SER A 94 -3.04 22.20 -3.12
C SER A 94 -2.53 21.23 -2.05
N CYS A 95 -2.89 19.93 -2.15
CA CYS A 95 -2.50 18.88 -1.22
C CYS A 95 -1.77 17.72 -1.90
N HIS A 96 -1.73 17.71 -3.23
CA HIS A 96 -1.09 16.64 -4.02
C HIS A 96 -0.21 17.25 -5.11
N HIS A 97 0.97 17.72 -4.72
CA HIS A 97 1.92 18.47 -5.58
C HIS A 97 2.45 17.60 -6.73
N ILE A 98 1.67 17.46 -7.83
CA ILE A 98 2.01 16.56 -8.96
C ILE A 98 3.29 16.96 -9.69
N TYR A 99 3.68 18.23 -9.61
CA TYR A 99 4.94 18.70 -10.19
C TYR A 99 6.15 18.46 -9.28
N ASP A 100 5.94 17.87 -8.10
CA ASP A 100 7.00 17.44 -7.18
C ASP A 100 6.94 15.94 -6.92
N ASN A 101 6.26 15.49 -5.87
CA ASN A 101 6.21 14.10 -5.41
C ASN A 101 4.79 13.53 -5.30
N GLY A 102 3.77 14.31 -5.68
CA GLY A 102 2.35 13.95 -5.62
C GLY A 102 1.74 13.99 -4.22
N ALA A 103 2.45 14.53 -3.24
CA ALA A 103 2.02 14.67 -1.83
C ALA A 103 2.41 16.07 -1.30
N GLU A 104 1.99 16.41 -0.08
CA GLU A 104 2.50 17.57 0.67
C GLU A 104 3.69 17.17 1.55
N ASP A 105 4.52 18.16 1.91
CA ASP A 105 5.66 18.05 2.83
C ASP A 105 5.32 18.44 4.28
N ILE A 106 4.02 18.48 4.62
CA ILE A 106 3.50 18.81 5.95
C ILE A 106 2.71 17.64 6.55
N ALA A 107 2.63 17.62 7.88
CA ALA A 107 2.00 16.52 8.61
C ALA A 107 0.52 16.35 8.24
N VAL A 108 -0.22 17.43 8.15
CA VAL A 108 -1.65 17.44 7.77
C VAL A 108 -1.98 18.67 6.92
N SER A 109 -2.80 18.47 5.91
CA SER A 109 -3.24 19.52 4.97
C SER A 109 -4.14 20.54 5.64
N THR A 110 -4.18 21.76 5.09
CA THR A 110 -5.12 22.80 5.47
C THR A 110 -6.10 23.06 4.33
N GLY A 111 -7.37 22.75 4.55
CA GLY A 111 -8.45 23.01 3.61
C GLY A 111 -9.25 24.28 3.94
N VAL A 112 -10.46 24.37 3.36
CA VAL A 112 -11.30 25.59 3.39
C VAL A 112 -11.66 26.04 4.82
N LYS A 113 -11.95 25.13 5.73
CA LYS A 113 -12.37 25.45 7.11
C LYS A 113 -11.34 25.11 8.18
N GLY A 114 -10.09 24.83 7.80
CA GLY A 114 -9.01 24.55 8.75
C GLY A 114 -8.19 23.33 8.43
N ALA A 115 -7.32 22.94 9.36
CA ALA A 115 -6.44 21.82 9.19
C ALA A 115 -7.17 20.48 9.33
N GLY A 116 -6.80 19.51 8.50
CA GLY A 116 -7.21 18.12 8.62
C GLY A 116 -6.56 17.40 9.81
N ASN A 117 -6.75 16.10 9.87
CA ASN A 117 -6.21 15.27 10.95
C ASN A 117 -5.37 14.09 10.43
N ARG A 118 -5.21 13.97 9.11
CA ARG A 118 -4.43 12.93 8.45
C ARG A 118 -3.54 13.51 7.37
N ASN A 119 -2.40 12.88 7.21
CA ASN A 119 -1.46 13.19 6.14
C ASN A 119 -2.05 12.85 4.76
N SER A 120 -1.80 13.71 3.77
CA SER A 120 -2.19 13.49 2.37
C SER A 120 -1.17 12.61 1.66
N PRO A 121 -1.49 11.33 1.36
CA PRO A 121 -0.56 10.44 0.67
C PRO A 121 -0.39 10.86 -0.80
N THR A 122 0.72 10.42 -1.39
CA THR A 122 0.96 10.67 -2.82
C THR A 122 -0.14 10.10 -3.71
N VAL A 123 -0.50 10.84 -4.76
CA VAL A 123 -1.38 10.40 -5.84
C VAL A 123 -0.61 9.66 -6.95
N PHE A 124 0.72 9.60 -6.88
CA PHE A 124 1.48 8.81 -7.83
C PHE A 124 1.19 7.32 -7.64
N ASN A 125 1.04 6.62 -8.76
CA ASN A 125 0.64 5.21 -8.79
C ASN A 125 -0.72 4.91 -8.13
N ILE A 126 -1.59 5.91 -7.98
CA ILE A 126 -2.89 5.77 -7.30
C ILE A 126 -3.76 4.68 -7.93
N GLY A 127 -3.70 4.52 -9.25
CA GLY A 127 -4.42 3.47 -9.99
C GLY A 127 -4.00 2.04 -9.66
N LEU A 128 -2.90 1.84 -8.94
CA LEU A 128 -2.43 0.53 -8.50
C LEU A 128 -2.97 0.14 -7.11
N ASN A 129 -3.65 1.04 -6.42
CA ASN A 129 -4.30 0.77 -5.14
C ASN A 129 -5.65 0.08 -5.34
N THR A 130 -6.04 -0.79 -4.40
CA THR A 130 -7.34 -1.46 -4.39
C THR A 130 -8.30 -0.88 -3.35
N ARG A 131 -7.80 -0.01 -2.48
CA ARG A 131 -8.55 0.72 -1.44
C ARG A 131 -7.95 2.11 -1.30
N PHE A 132 -8.80 3.08 -0.92
CA PHE A 132 -8.42 4.48 -0.84
C PHE A 132 -8.71 5.04 0.55
N PHE A 133 -8.05 6.14 0.90
CA PHE A 133 -7.90 6.68 2.26
C PHE A 133 -7.07 5.77 3.20
N TRP A 134 -6.63 6.34 4.31
CA TRP A 134 -5.90 5.60 5.35
C TRP A 134 -6.74 4.50 6.00
N ASP A 135 -8.05 4.72 6.18
CA ASP A 135 -9.01 3.74 6.72
C ASP A 135 -9.61 2.79 5.66
N GLY A 136 -9.27 3.00 4.39
CA GLY A 136 -9.70 2.16 3.29
C GLY A 136 -11.21 2.18 3.02
N ARG A 137 -11.90 3.27 3.38
CA ARG A 137 -13.37 3.38 3.26
C ARG A 137 -13.88 3.40 1.83
N ALA A 138 -13.09 3.90 0.87
CA ALA A 138 -13.48 3.92 -0.53
C ALA A 138 -12.91 2.72 -1.31
N ASN A 139 -13.72 2.12 -2.18
CA ASN A 139 -13.40 0.95 -2.97
C ASN A 139 -12.98 1.29 -4.41
N SER A 140 -13.20 2.53 -4.83
CA SER A 140 -12.87 3.06 -6.14
C SER A 140 -12.41 4.51 -6.05
N LEU A 141 -11.75 5.01 -7.10
CA LEU A 141 -11.43 6.43 -7.23
C LEU A 141 -12.69 7.29 -7.32
N HIS A 142 -13.77 6.75 -7.93
CA HIS A 142 -15.04 7.43 -8.02
C HIS A 142 -15.63 7.73 -6.63
N GLU A 143 -15.60 6.74 -5.71
CA GLU A 143 -16.01 6.94 -4.31
C GLU A 143 -15.02 7.81 -3.53
N GLN A 144 -13.72 7.74 -3.88
CA GLN A 144 -12.70 8.49 -3.15
C GLN A 144 -12.83 9.99 -3.36
N ILE A 145 -13.13 10.45 -4.58
CA ILE A 145 -13.21 11.87 -4.92
C ILE A 145 -14.31 12.59 -4.12
N ASP A 146 -15.39 11.90 -3.73
CA ASP A 146 -16.43 12.48 -2.88
C ASP A 146 -15.91 12.94 -1.52
N GLY A 147 -14.92 12.23 -0.97
CA GLY A 147 -14.34 12.57 0.32
C GLY A 147 -13.82 14.00 0.39
N PRO A 148 -12.79 14.38 -0.38
CA PRO A 148 -12.23 15.72 -0.37
C PRO A 148 -13.24 16.79 -0.81
N ILE A 149 -14.12 16.50 -1.76
CA ILE A 149 -15.13 17.46 -2.22
C ILE A 149 -16.05 17.88 -1.07
N HIS A 150 -16.59 16.92 -0.32
CA HIS A 150 -17.58 17.19 0.72
C HIS A 150 -16.96 17.55 2.08
N ASN A 151 -15.69 17.21 2.33
CA ASN A 151 -15.06 17.44 3.63
C ASN A 151 -14.83 18.94 3.89
N PRO A 152 -15.39 19.50 5.00
CA PRO A 152 -15.15 20.90 5.36
C PRO A 152 -13.68 21.27 5.58
N LEU A 153 -12.86 20.30 6.02
CA LEU A 153 -11.42 20.49 6.27
C LEU A 153 -10.56 20.27 5.00
N GLU A 154 -11.23 20.03 3.84
CA GLU A 154 -10.62 19.93 2.53
C GLU A 154 -11.27 20.94 1.57
N MET A 155 -12.13 20.55 0.65
CA MET A 155 -12.71 21.44 -0.36
C MET A 155 -14.04 22.07 0.05
N ASN A 156 -14.76 21.49 1.03
CA ASN A 156 -16.04 22.00 1.59
C ASN A 156 -17.05 22.38 0.50
N SER A 157 -17.22 21.56 -0.51
CA SER A 157 -18.06 21.81 -1.69
C SER A 157 -19.13 20.73 -1.85
N ASN A 158 -19.90 20.80 -2.92
CA ASN A 158 -20.83 19.77 -3.35
C ASN A 158 -20.93 19.76 -4.88
N TRP A 159 -21.41 18.66 -5.45
CA TRP A 159 -21.41 18.46 -6.89
C TRP A 159 -22.35 19.43 -7.62
N ASP A 160 -23.52 19.74 -7.07
CA ASP A 160 -24.46 20.67 -7.68
C ASP A 160 -23.84 22.05 -7.90
N ASP A 161 -23.18 22.58 -6.88
CA ASP A 161 -22.49 23.87 -6.95
C ASP A 161 -21.30 23.83 -7.94
N ILE A 162 -20.55 22.74 -7.97
CA ILE A 162 -19.43 22.55 -8.91
C ILE A 162 -19.95 22.53 -10.34
N VAL A 163 -20.98 21.73 -10.62
CA VAL A 163 -21.59 21.66 -11.96
C VAL A 163 -22.09 23.02 -12.43
N VAL A 164 -22.76 23.79 -11.56
CA VAL A 164 -23.20 25.16 -11.89
C VAL A 164 -22.02 26.07 -12.20
N ARG A 165 -20.96 26.05 -11.37
CA ARG A 165 -19.76 26.89 -11.60
C ARG A 165 -19.05 26.57 -12.90
N LEU A 166 -18.81 25.29 -13.20
CA LEU A 166 -18.13 24.86 -14.42
C LEU A 166 -19.02 25.11 -15.66
N SER A 167 -20.33 24.86 -15.55
CA SER A 167 -21.28 25.09 -16.65
C SER A 167 -21.46 26.58 -17.01
N SER A 168 -21.10 27.50 -16.11
CA SER A 168 -21.09 28.93 -16.43
C SER A 168 -19.92 29.35 -17.32
N GLN A 169 -18.96 28.48 -17.59
CA GLN A 169 -17.73 28.78 -18.32
C GLN A 169 -17.72 28.10 -19.69
N THR A 170 -17.74 28.90 -20.76
CA THR A 170 -17.73 28.40 -22.15
C THR A 170 -16.56 27.46 -22.44
N SER A 171 -15.40 27.71 -21.81
CA SER A 171 -14.19 26.89 -22.00
C SER A 171 -14.34 25.48 -21.40
N TYR A 172 -15.12 25.30 -20.32
CA TYR A 172 -15.47 23.98 -19.80
C TYR A 172 -16.61 23.35 -20.62
N GLN A 173 -17.64 24.10 -20.98
CA GLN A 173 -18.70 23.60 -21.85
C GLN A 173 -18.13 22.97 -23.14
N SER A 174 -17.22 23.69 -23.82
CA SER A 174 -16.59 23.17 -25.04
C SER A 174 -15.73 21.93 -24.79
N ALA A 175 -14.90 21.96 -23.72
CA ALA A 175 -14.01 20.85 -23.40
C ALA A 175 -14.77 19.58 -23.00
N PHE A 176 -15.88 19.70 -22.26
CA PHE A 176 -16.71 18.56 -21.92
C PHE A 176 -17.49 18.02 -23.13
N ALA A 177 -18.06 18.89 -23.96
CA ALA A 177 -18.79 18.49 -25.17
C ALA A 177 -17.92 17.73 -26.19
N GLU A 178 -16.60 17.84 -26.13
CA GLU A 178 -15.67 17.07 -26.96
C GLU A 178 -15.59 15.58 -26.53
N HIS A 179 -15.89 15.27 -25.27
CA HIS A 179 -15.68 13.93 -24.68
C HIS A 179 -16.94 13.29 -24.12
N TYR A 180 -18.00 14.07 -23.83
CA TYR A 180 -19.18 13.61 -23.13
C TYR A 180 -20.46 14.18 -23.76
N ASP A 181 -21.32 13.32 -24.23
CA ASP A 181 -22.63 13.70 -24.81
C ASP A 181 -23.55 14.32 -23.74
N GLU A 182 -23.41 13.91 -22.46
CA GLU A 182 -24.17 14.41 -21.33
C GLU A 182 -23.68 15.78 -20.83
N GLY A 183 -22.55 16.27 -21.36
CA GLY A 183 -21.94 17.53 -20.95
C GLY A 183 -21.34 17.48 -19.54
N ILE A 184 -21.54 18.54 -18.73
CA ILE A 184 -20.96 18.67 -17.40
C ILE A 184 -21.91 18.13 -16.37
N THR A 185 -21.56 17.00 -15.78
CA THR A 185 -22.28 16.34 -14.68
C THR A 185 -21.26 15.91 -13.61
N GLU A 186 -21.74 15.49 -12.43
CA GLU A 186 -20.90 14.87 -11.40
C GLU A 186 -20.07 13.72 -11.97
N ASP A 187 -20.73 12.78 -12.68
CA ASP A 187 -20.08 11.59 -13.21
C ASP A 187 -19.01 11.92 -14.27
N THR A 188 -19.29 12.87 -15.17
CA THR A 188 -18.33 13.26 -16.21
C THR A 188 -17.14 14.03 -15.63
N ILE A 189 -17.33 14.82 -14.57
CA ILE A 189 -16.23 15.48 -13.85
C ILE A 189 -15.35 14.44 -13.16
N LYS A 190 -15.95 13.48 -12.46
CA LYS A 190 -15.21 12.39 -11.81
C LYS A 190 -14.45 11.55 -12.82
N ASP A 191 -15.09 11.19 -13.94
CA ASP A 191 -14.44 10.39 -15.00
C ASP A 191 -13.23 11.11 -15.60
N ALA A 192 -13.34 12.40 -15.90
CA ALA A 192 -12.20 13.18 -16.39
C ALA A 192 -11.04 13.24 -15.37
N LEU A 193 -11.35 13.48 -14.09
CA LEU A 193 -10.36 13.45 -13.01
C LEU A 193 -9.68 12.09 -12.92
N ILE A 194 -10.45 11.00 -12.93
CA ILE A 194 -9.95 9.62 -12.85
C ILE A 194 -9.07 9.31 -14.06
N THR A 195 -9.51 9.69 -15.26
CA THR A 195 -8.74 9.50 -16.51
C THR A 195 -7.35 10.11 -16.39
N PHE A 196 -7.22 11.31 -15.83
CA PHE A 196 -5.93 11.93 -15.56
C PHE A 196 -5.16 11.21 -14.45
N MET A 197 -5.80 10.94 -13.30
CA MET A 197 -5.13 10.33 -12.15
C MET A 197 -4.57 8.93 -12.46
N LEU A 198 -5.22 8.16 -13.31
CA LEU A 198 -4.73 6.84 -13.76
C LEU A 198 -3.45 6.93 -14.60
N GLN A 199 -3.12 8.10 -15.14
CA GLN A 199 -1.86 8.33 -15.86
C GLN A 199 -0.68 8.74 -14.96
N LEU A 200 -0.92 8.97 -13.66
CA LEU A 200 0.12 9.37 -12.70
C LEU A 200 1.01 8.20 -12.25
N ASN A 201 1.30 7.26 -13.16
CA ASN A 201 2.20 6.15 -12.88
C ASN A 201 3.66 6.59 -13.03
N THR A 202 4.52 6.04 -12.16
CA THR A 202 5.96 6.29 -12.11
C THR A 202 6.74 5.01 -12.39
N PRO A 203 6.90 4.60 -13.66
CA PRO A 203 7.70 3.44 -14.05
C PRO A 203 9.20 3.73 -13.94
N ASP A 204 10.00 2.67 -14.15
CA ASP A 204 11.46 2.75 -14.31
C ASP A 204 12.25 3.08 -13.03
N ALA A 205 11.67 2.84 -11.84
CA ALA A 205 12.46 2.83 -10.62
C ALA A 205 13.62 1.82 -10.72
N PRO A 206 14.76 2.04 -10.03
CA PRO A 206 15.84 1.05 -9.98
C PRO A 206 15.33 -0.35 -9.59
N PHE A 207 14.42 -0.46 -8.64
CA PHE A 207 13.81 -1.72 -8.26
C PHE A 207 12.94 -2.34 -9.37
N ASP A 208 12.25 -1.53 -10.20
CA ASP A 208 11.50 -2.06 -11.35
C ASP A 208 12.42 -2.72 -12.37
N LYS A 209 13.54 -2.07 -12.69
CA LYS A 209 14.57 -2.62 -13.59
C LYS A 209 15.18 -3.90 -13.03
N TYR A 210 15.44 -3.93 -11.73
CA TYR A 210 15.90 -5.14 -11.03
C TYR A 210 14.90 -6.30 -11.17
N LEU A 211 13.60 -6.04 -10.96
CA LEU A 211 12.53 -7.04 -11.15
C LEU A 211 12.43 -7.53 -12.61
N GLN A 212 12.81 -6.71 -13.56
CA GLN A 212 12.85 -7.02 -15.00
C GLN A 212 14.14 -7.77 -15.42
N GLY A 213 15.08 -7.96 -14.48
CA GLY A 213 16.30 -8.76 -14.69
C GLY A 213 17.60 -7.97 -14.77
N ASP A 214 17.56 -6.63 -14.69
CA ASP A 214 18.77 -5.81 -14.59
C ASP A 214 19.27 -5.78 -13.13
N THR A 215 20.09 -6.76 -12.78
CA THR A 215 20.66 -6.89 -11.44
C THR A 215 21.61 -5.75 -11.07
N SER A 216 22.07 -4.96 -12.03
CA SER A 216 22.95 -3.82 -11.83
C SER A 216 22.21 -2.52 -11.51
N ALA A 217 20.88 -2.48 -11.68
CA ALA A 217 20.07 -1.29 -11.48
C ALA A 217 19.97 -0.84 -10.01
N MET A 218 20.18 -1.76 -9.07
CA MET A 218 20.20 -1.46 -7.63
C MET A 218 21.64 -1.41 -7.11
N SER A 219 21.88 -0.51 -6.15
CA SER A 219 23.14 -0.50 -5.42
C SER A 219 23.33 -1.80 -4.58
N PRO A 220 24.58 -2.18 -4.22
CA PRO A 220 24.79 -3.32 -3.32
C PRO A 220 24.03 -3.17 -1.97
N ALA A 221 24.00 -1.97 -1.39
CA ALA A 221 23.24 -1.72 -0.17
C ALA A 221 21.73 -1.90 -0.36
N ALA A 222 21.16 -1.41 -1.47
CA ALA A 222 19.76 -1.61 -1.80
C ALA A 222 19.40 -3.09 -2.02
N THR A 223 20.30 -3.86 -2.62
CA THR A 223 20.11 -5.30 -2.82
C THR A 223 20.12 -6.05 -1.49
N LEU A 224 21.02 -5.71 -0.55
CA LEU A 224 21.01 -6.24 0.81
C LEU A 224 19.76 -5.80 1.56
N GLY A 225 19.33 -4.56 1.39
CA GLY A 225 18.09 -4.03 1.96
C GLY A 225 16.85 -4.77 1.48
N TRP A 226 16.78 -5.12 0.19
CA TRP A 226 15.72 -5.97 -0.37
C TRP A 226 15.69 -7.35 0.30
N GLN A 227 16.83 -7.99 0.49
CA GLN A 227 16.91 -9.26 1.20
C GLN A 227 16.45 -9.13 2.66
N LYS A 228 16.82 -8.03 3.34
CA LYS A 228 16.36 -7.75 4.70
C LYS A 228 14.85 -7.46 4.76
N PHE A 229 14.31 -6.71 3.81
CA PHE A 229 12.88 -6.43 3.69
C PHE A 229 12.05 -7.72 3.62
N GLN A 230 12.58 -8.73 2.92
CA GLN A 230 11.99 -10.06 2.85
C GLN A 230 12.18 -10.84 4.16
N SER A 231 13.41 -10.99 4.62
CA SER A 231 13.77 -11.85 5.76
C SER A 231 13.26 -11.34 7.10
N LEU A 232 13.10 -10.03 7.26
CA LEU A 232 12.49 -9.43 8.45
C LEU A 232 10.96 -9.53 8.45
N GLY A 233 10.34 -9.74 7.27
CA GLY A 233 8.90 -9.94 7.13
C GLY A 233 8.12 -8.70 6.68
N CYS A 234 8.77 -7.59 6.31
CA CYS A 234 8.12 -6.37 5.80
C CYS A 234 7.24 -6.68 4.57
N ILE A 235 7.71 -7.62 3.72
CA ILE A 235 7.04 -8.06 2.50
C ILE A 235 5.67 -8.70 2.75
N TYR A 236 5.38 -9.20 3.95
CA TYR A 236 4.08 -9.83 4.23
C TYR A 236 2.92 -8.83 4.24
N CYS A 237 3.21 -7.56 4.55
CA CYS A 237 2.24 -6.47 4.50
C CYS A 237 2.45 -5.56 3.28
N HIS A 238 3.70 -5.22 2.96
CA HIS A 238 4.07 -4.39 1.83
C HIS A 238 4.34 -5.25 0.60
N GLN A 239 3.30 -5.54 -0.17
CA GLN A 239 3.35 -6.41 -1.35
C GLN A 239 2.50 -5.86 -2.50
N GLY A 240 2.44 -6.59 -3.60
CA GLY A 240 1.76 -6.16 -4.81
C GLY A 240 2.59 -5.19 -5.64
N ARG A 241 2.03 -4.74 -6.77
CA ARG A 241 2.72 -3.86 -7.72
C ARG A 241 3.10 -2.52 -7.12
N ASN A 242 2.24 -1.99 -6.25
CA ASN A 242 2.47 -0.73 -5.55
C ASN A 242 3.29 -0.89 -4.25
N VAL A 243 3.75 -2.12 -3.94
CA VAL A 243 4.47 -2.47 -2.69
C VAL A 243 3.68 -1.99 -1.47
N GLY A 244 2.41 -2.34 -1.44
CA GLY A 244 1.38 -1.89 -0.51
C GLY A 244 0.11 -1.49 -1.23
N GLY A 245 -0.82 -0.83 -0.54
CA GLY A 245 -2.06 -0.31 -1.10
C GLY A 245 -3.22 -1.31 -1.19
N ASN A 246 -3.03 -2.56 -0.79
CA ASN A 246 -3.96 -3.67 -1.04
C ASN A 246 -4.34 -4.49 0.19
N LEU A 247 -3.79 -4.20 1.36
CA LEU A 247 -4.06 -4.90 2.62
C LEU A 247 -4.45 -3.94 3.73
N PHE A 248 -5.11 -4.47 4.76
CA PHE A 248 -5.35 -3.79 6.02
C PHE A 248 -4.49 -4.40 7.11
N GLN A 249 -3.93 -3.56 7.98
CA GLN A 249 -3.13 -4.01 9.11
C GLN A 249 -3.31 -3.08 10.31
N LYS A 250 -3.33 -3.68 11.49
CA LYS A 250 -3.31 -2.91 12.74
C LYS A 250 -1.93 -2.28 12.91
N PHE A 251 -1.88 -0.95 13.06
CA PHE A 251 -0.66 -0.25 13.41
C PHE A 251 -0.32 -0.46 14.88
N GLY A 252 0.89 -0.88 15.18
CA GLY A 252 1.27 -1.28 16.53
C GLY A 252 0.75 -2.68 16.92
N SER A 253 0.89 -3.66 16.02
CA SER A 253 0.44 -5.04 16.26
C SER A 253 1.24 -5.76 17.34
N VAL A 254 2.51 -5.42 17.54
CA VAL A 254 3.41 -6.01 18.54
C VAL A 254 3.60 -5.08 19.72
N GLU A 255 3.96 -3.83 19.48
CA GLU A 255 4.06 -2.80 20.52
C GLU A 255 3.06 -1.68 20.24
N SER A 256 2.21 -1.35 21.23
CA SER A 256 1.24 -0.26 21.08
C SER A 256 1.96 1.09 21.01
N VAL A 257 1.47 1.94 20.12
CA VAL A 257 1.93 3.33 20.01
C VAL A 257 0.97 4.22 20.78
N GLU A 258 1.41 4.77 21.91
CA GLU A 258 0.55 5.55 22.83
C GLU A 258 -0.17 6.73 22.16
N ALA A 259 0.45 7.38 21.20
CA ALA A 259 -0.11 8.51 20.47
C ALA A 259 -1.17 8.12 19.44
N LEU A 260 -1.50 6.84 19.26
CA LEU A 260 -2.58 6.38 18.36
C LEU A 260 -3.99 6.63 18.94
N ASN A 261 -4.09 7.07 20.19
CA ASN A 261 -5.38 7.20 20.88
C ASN A 261 -6.34 8.23 20.26
N ALA A 262 -5.87 9.14 19.40
CA ALA A 262 -6.70 10.17 18.78
C ALA A 262 -7.39 9.69 17.49
N ASP A 263 -6.74 8.83 16.67
CA ASP A 263 -7.30 8.27 15.44
C ASP A 263 -7.46 6.75 15.57
N LEU A 264 -8.69 6.30 15.59
CA LEU A 264 -9.02 4.89 15.73
C LEU A 264 -8.97 4.12 14.40
N GLY A 265 -8.53 4.75 13.31
CA GLY A 265 -8.39 4.13 11.99
C GLY A 265 -9.73 3.68 11.42
N ARG A 266 -9.76 2.45 10.91
CA ARG A 266 -10.94 1.86 10.26
C ARG A 266 -12.15 1.71 11.19
N TYR A 267 -11.95 1.67 12.52
CA TYR A 267 -13.04 1.64 13.50
C TYR A 267 -14.06 2.76 13.27
N HIS A 268 -13.61 3.96 12.84
CA HIS A 268 -14.54 5.06 12.55
C HIS A 268 -15.54 4.77 11.42
N GLN A 269 -15.25 3.76 10.58
CA GLN A 269 -16.11 3.36 9.47
C GLN A 269 -16.98 2.14 9.81
N THR A 270 -16.44 1.19 10.58
CA THR A 270 -17.07 -0.11 10.82
C THR A 270 -17.77 -0.22 12.16
N ASN A 271 -17.36 0.57 13.16
CA ASN A 271 -17.70 0.43 14.57
C ASN A 271 -17.35 -0.96 15.16
N ASP A 272 -16.50 -1.75 14.45
CA ASP A 272 -15.99 -3.02 14.94
C ASP A 272 -14.73 -2.77 15.79
N ILE A 273 -14.74 -3.28 17.03
CA ILE A 273 -13.63 -3.08 17.97
C ILE A 273 -12.33 -3.68 17.47
N SER A 274 -12.40 -4.74 16.64
CA SER A 274 -11.24 -5.37 16.01
C SER A 274 -10.55 -4.46 14.97
N ASP A 275 -11.27 -3.49 14.43
CA ASP A 275 -10.79 -2.51 13.46
C ASP A 275 -10.13 -1.27 14.11
N LYS A 276 -10.00 -1.23 15.45
CA LYS A 276 -9.26 -0.15 16.12
C LYS A 276 -7.79 -0.16 15.71
N TYR A 277 -7.33 1.02 15.24
CA TYR A 277 -5.97 1.25 14.74
C TYR A 277 -5.63 0.43 13.49
N VAL A 278 -6.62 -0.10 12.80
CA VAL A 278 -6.43 -0.74 11.49
C VAL A 278 -6.42 0.32 10.42
N TYR A 279 -5.39 0.27 9.57
CA TYR A 279 -5.22 1.15 8.42
C TYR A 279 -4.92 0.33 7.17
N ARG A 280 -5.20 0.91 6.02
CA ARG A 280 -4.68 0.41 4.75
C ARG A 280 -3.16 0.51 4.78
N VAL A 281 -2.48 -0.58 4.48
CA VAL A 281 -1.02 -0.59 4.34
C VAL A 281 -0.64 0.36 3.20
N PRO A 282 0.13 1.43 3.46
CA PRO A 282 0.44 2.41 2.44
C PRO A 282 1.36 1.84 1.36
N SER A 283 1.29 2.45 0.17
CA SER A 283 2.26 2.22 -0.90
C SER A 283 3.66 2.68 -0.48
N LEU A 284 4.69 1.95 -0.90
CA LEU A 284 6.08 2.33 -0.70
C LEU A 284 6.76 2.86 -1.98
N ARG A 285 6.06 2.88 -3.13
CA ARG A 285 6.59 3.52 -4.34
C ARG A 285 6.80 5.01 -4.08
N ASN A 286 7.99 5.51 -4.41
CA ASN A 286 8.44 6.89 -4.17
C ASN A 286 8.48 7.31 -2.69
N VAL A 287 8.42 6.37 -1.74
CA VAL A 287 8.32 6.66 -0.31
C VAL A 287 9.45 7.56 0.21
N ALA A 288 10.65 7.48 -0.36
CA ALA A 288 11.78 8.33 0.04
C ALA A 288 11.54 9.83 -0.21
N LEU A 289 10.56 10.19 -1.06
CA LEU A 289 10.26 11.57 -1.41
C LEU A 289 9.05 12.15 -0.66
N THR A 290 8.34 11.36 0.15
CA THR A 290 7.01 11.72 0.67
C THR A 290 6.96 11.86 2.19
N ALA A 291 8.04 12.38 2.78
CA ALA A 291 8.01 12.81 4.19
C ALA A 291 6.99 13.96 4.37
N PRO A 292 6.36 14.08 5.56
CA PRO A 292 6.46 13.20 6.73
C PRO A 292 5.61 11.93 6.62
N TYR A 293 5.92 10.92 7.44
CA TYR A 293 5.36 9.58 7.30
C TYR A 293 4.27 9.28 8.32
N PHE A 294 3.53 8.19 8.06
CA PHE A 294 2.35 7.72 8.77
C PHE A 294 1.10 8.56 8.52
N HIS A 295 -0.03 8.05 8.99
CA HIS A 295 -1.34 8.67 8.79
C HIS A 295 -1.48 10.07 9.40
N ASP A 296 -0.64 10.42 10.33
CA ASP A 296 -0.63 11.70 11.06
C ASP A 296 0.68 12.50 10.84
N GLY A 297 1.56 12.05 9.95
CA GLY A 297 2.78 12.76 9.62
C GLY A 297 3.80 12.88 10.76
N ARG A 298 3.75 11.96 11.74
CA ARG A 298 4.59 12.08 12.96
C ARG A 298 6.07 11.82 12.73
N ALA A 299 6.44 10.95 11.79
CA ALA A 299 7.84 10.66 11.50
C ALA A 299 8.36 11.59 10.40
N GLN A 300 9.46 12.27 10.68
CA GLN A 300 10.00 13.31 9.81
C GLN A 300 11.05 12.78 8.83
N SER A 301 11.60 11.59 9.06
CA SER A 301 12.57 10.96 8.16
C SER A 301 12.17 9.52 7.85
N LEU A 302 12.69 9.00 6.74
CA LEU A 302 12.46 7.61 6.33
C LEU A 302 13.11 6.64 7.32
N GLU A 303 14.27 6.99 7.87
CA GLU A 303 14.96 6.24 8.90
C GLU A 303 14.10 6.11 10.16
N GLU A 304 13.49 7.20 10.62
CA GLU A 304 12.57 7.19 11.76
C GLU A 304 11.38 6.30 11.48
N ALA A 305 10.76 6.41 10.30
CA ALA A 305 9.64 5.58 9.91
C ALA A 305 9.98 4.08 9.87
N VAL A 306 11.16 3.71 9.36
CA VAL A 306 11.65 2.33 9.34
C VAL A 306 11.89 1.80 10.75
N LEU A 307 12.51 2.59 11.63
CA LEU A 307 12.74 2.21 13.03
C LEU A 307 11.42 1.99 13.77
N VAL A 308 10.46 2.90 13.60
CA VAL A 308 9.11 2.76 14.20
C VAL A 308 8.45 1.49 13.69
N MET A 309 8.44 1.25 12.37
CA MET A 309 7.84 0.03 11.79
C MET A 309 8.49 -1.24 12.30
N ALA A 310 9.82 -1.30 12.36
CA ALA A 310 10.53 -2.46 12.90
C ALA A 310 10.14 -2.74 14.36
N LYS A 311 10.02 -1.69 15.17
CA LYS A 311 9.67 -1.80 16.58
C LYS A 311 8.21 -2.21 16.78
N VAL A 312 7.26 -1.42 16.23
CA VAL A 312 5.84 -1.57 16.56
C VAL A 312 5.14 -2.70 15.80
N GLN A 313 5.62 -3.07 14.61
CA GLN A 313 5.03 -4.14 13.81
C GLN A 313 5.74 -5.48 13.95
N LEU A 314 7.07 -5.47 14.19
CA LEU A 314 7.89 -6.67 14.19
C LEU A 314 8.54 -6.95 15.55
N GLY A 315 8.47 -6.03 16.52
CA GLY A 315 9.14 -6.15 17.83
C GLY A 315 10.66 -6.23 17.72
N LYS A 316 11.25 -5.56 16.72
CA LYS A 316 12.67 -5.64 16.40
C LYS A 316 13.35 -4.30 16.57
N ASP A 317 14.52 -4.33 17.23
CA ASP A 317 15.48 -3.24 17.21
C ASP A 317 16.44 -3.48 16.05
N LEU A 318 16.60 -2.49 15.17
CA LEU A 318 17.47 -2.60 14.00
C LEU A 318 18.88 -2.10 14.34
N GLU A 319 19.88 -2.85 13.89
CA GLU A 319 21.26 -2.37 13.85
C GLU A 319 21.42 -1.29 12.78
N ALA A 320 22.35 -0.36 12.97
CA ALA A 320 22.59 0.76 12.07
C ALA A 320 22.82 0.34 10.62
N THR A 321 23.57 -0.74 10.40
CA THR A 321 23.81 -1.31 9.06
C THR A 321 22.51 -1.80 8.39
N SER A 322 21.64 -2.45 9.16
CA SER A 322 20.34 -2.94 8.67
C SER A 322 19.40 -1.79 8.31
N LEU A 323 19.41 -0.71 9.09
CA LEU A 323 18.66 0.49 8.79
C LEU A 323 19.13 1.14 7.49
N ILE A 324 20.44 1.34 7.33
CA ILE A 324 21.02 1.92 6.10
C ILE A 324 20.65 1.11 4.87
N GLU A 325 20.73 -0.22 4.94
CA GLU A 325 20.39 -1.10 3.82
C GLU A 325 18.89 -1.07 3.49
N LEU A 326 18.01 -1.09 4.50
CA LEU A 326 16.57 -0.97 4.29
C LEU A 326 16.19 0.37 3.67
N VAL A 327 16.76 1.47 4.15
CA VAL A 327 16.54 2.80 3.58
C VAL A 327 17.04 2.84 2.14
N ALA A 328 18.23 2.29 1.84
CA ALA A 328 18.74 2.20 0.48
C ALA A 328 17.81 1.39 -0.46
N PHE A 329 17.18 0.31 0.06
CA PHE A 329 16.17 -0.41 -0.70
C PHE A 329 14.93 0.45 -0.96
N LEU A 330 14.38 1.11 0.06
CA LEU A 330 13.21 1.97 -0.07
C LEU A 330 13.47 3.14 -1.04
N ASP A 331 14.68 3.67 -1.03
CA ASP A 331 15.14 4.70 -1.96
C ASP A 331 15.15 4.19 -3.42
N SER A 332 15.48 2.90 -3.62
CA SER A 332 15.44 2.26 -4.95
C SER A 332 14.03 2.10 -5.54
N LEU A 333 12.97 2.35 -4.74
CA LEU A 333 11.58 2.42 -5.19
C LEU A 333 11.22 3.78 -5.78
N THR A 334 12.13 4.74 -5.75
CA THR A 334 11.95 6.08 -6.32
C THR A 334 12.14 6.03 -7.83
N ALA A 335 11.13 6.48 -8.55
CA ALA A 335 11.12 6.55 -10.01
C ALA A 335 11.12 8.01 -10.50
N PRO A 336 11.40 8.24 -11.79
CA PRO A 336 11.15 9.53 -12.42
C PRO A 336 9.68 9.96 -12.27
N LYS A 337 9.42 11.26 -12.36
CA LYS A 337 8.04 11.81 -12.35
C LYS A 337 7.17 11.16 -13.43
N PRO A 338 5.84 11.13 -13.24
CA PRO A 338 4.93 10.55 -14.22
C PRO A 338 5.16 11.13 -15.62
N PRO A 339 5.43 10.28 -16.64
CA PRO A 339 5.75 10.75 -17.99
C PRO A 339 4.64 11.59 -18.64
N ILE A 340 3.37 11.36 -18.22
CA ILE A 340 2.22 12.13 -18.73
C ILE A 340 2.36 13.63 -18.49
N LEU A 341 2.96 14.05 -17.38
CA LEU A 341 3.13 15.46 -17.06
C LEU A 341 4.00 16.16 -18.10
N LYS A 342 5.00 15.46 -18.65
CA LYS A 342 5.82 15.97 -19.74
C LYS A 342 5.05 16.00 -21.08
N GLU A 343 4.19 15.01 -21.33
CA GLU A 343 3.38 14.98 -22.56
C GLU A 343 2.32 16.06 -22.58
N LEU A 344 1.72 16.40 -21.43
CA LEU A 344 0.73 17.46 -21.31
C LEU A 344 1.33 18.88 -21.32
N SER A 345 2.64 19.02 -21.10
CA SER A 345 3.35 20.31 -21.15
C SER A 345 3.85 20.70 -22.54
N LYS A 346 3.72 19.83 -23.52
CA LYS A 346 4.01 20.05 -24.94
C LYS A 346 2.79 20.65 -25.67
#